data_184cda591bc83a69b6157d652c147535
#
_entry.id   184cda591bc83a69b6157d652c147535
#
_cell.length_a   1.000
_cell.length_b   1.000
_cell.length_c   1.000
_cell.angle_alpha   90.00
_cell.angle_beta   90.00
_cell.angle_gamma   90.00
#
_symmetry.space_group_name_H-M   'P 1'
#
loop_
_entity.id
_entity.type
_entity.pdbx_description
1 polymer ?
#
loop_
_entity_poly.entity_id
_entity_poly.type
_entity_poly.pdbx_seq_one_letter_code
_entity_poly.pdbx_strand_id
1 'polypeptide(L)'
;GKVINFMRGKDTSEQVQIDHVVALSDAWQSGAQEISAQERLQLANDPENLLAVDGPANQQKSDSDAATWLPANASFRCSYVARQIRVKAKYHLWVKPAEKEAMINVLTPCAGAAAKPAPVPQVDTPPAQNPAPALAFQTCADARAAGYRNMHRGAPGYSDHLDRDGDGIACESR
;
A
#
# COMPACT_ATOMS: atom_id res chain seq x y z
N GLY A 1 1.33 13.66 -16.99
CA GLY A 1 0.65 12.38 -16.81
C GLY A 1 -0.52 12.25 -17.76
N LYS A 2 -0.95 11.06 -18.04
CA LYS A 2 -2.14 10.77 -18.83
C LYS A 2 -3.34 10.67 -17.89
N VAL A 3 -4.46 11.28 -18.24
CA VAL A 3 -5.73 11.07 -17.52
C VAL A 3 -6.29 9.72 -17.95
N ILE A 4 -6.61 8.86 -16.99
CA ILE A 4 -7.25 7.56 -17.22
C ILE A 4 -8.65 7.64 -16.62
N ASN A 5 -9.67 7.58 -17.46
CA ASN A 5 -11.05 7.44 -17.02
C ASN A 5 -11.29 5.98 -16.66
N PHE A 6 -11.18 5.68 -15.38
CA PHE A 6 -11.25 4.32 -14.87
C PHE A 6 -12.62 4.01 -14.29
N MET A 7 -13.21 2.91 -14.74
CA MET A 7 -14.37 2.31 -14.11
C MET A 7 -13.98 0.88 -13.70
N ARG A 8 -14.14 0.57 -12.41
CA ARG A 8 -13.83 -0.78 -11.89
C ARG A 8 -14.74 -1.81 -12.56
N GLY A 9 -14.16 -2.85 -13.14
CA GLY A 9 -14.87 -3.94 -13.79
C GLY A 9 -13.95 -5.07 -14.19
N LYS A 10 -14.52 -6.22 -14.56
CA LYS A 10 -13.76 -7.41 -14.89
C LYS A 10 -12.79 -7.17 -16.07
N ASP A 11 -13.24 -6.39 -17.07
CA ASP A 11 -12.48 -6.17 -18.31
C ASP A 11 -11.71 -4.84 -18.31
N THR A 12 -11.82 -4.04 -17.25
CA THR A 12 -11.19 -2.71 -17.13
C THR A 12 -10.15 -2.61 -16.04
N SER A 13 -10.13 -3.57 -15.10
CA SER A 13 -9.23 -3.55 -13.93
C SER A 13 -7.74 -3.58 -14.30
N GLU A 14 -7.38 -4.09 -15.48
CA GLU A 14 -6.00 -4.11 -15.97
C GLU A 14 -5.48 -2.73 -16.38
N GLN A 15 -6.36 -1.78 -16.64
CA GLN A 15 -5.98 -0.42 -17.05
C GLN A 15 -5.35 0.38 -15.90
N VAL A 16 -5.82 0.13 -14.66
CA VAL A 16 -5.28 0.75 -13.46
C VAL A 16 -4.98 -0.34 -12.45
N GLN A 17 -3.74 -0.45 -12.06
CA GLN A 17 -3.26 -1.44 -11.11
C GLN A 17 -2.74 -0.74 -9.86
N ILE A 18 -2.70 -1.45 -8.74
CA ILE A 18 -2.05 -1.00 -7.53
C ILE A 18 -0.60 -1.51 -7.58
N ASP A 19 0.32 -0.58 -7.68
CA ASP A 19 1.76 -0.84 -7.64
C ASP A 19 2.30 -0.68 -6.23
N HIS A 20 3.29 -1.49 -5.89
CA HIS A 20 4.16 -1.25 -4.74
C HIS A 20 5.33 -0.37 -5.19
N VAL A 21 5.41 0.86 -4.71
CA VAL A 21 6.45 1.84 -5.08
C VAL A 21 7.86 1.27 -4.86
N VAL A 22 8.04 0.55 -3.75
CA VAL A 22 9.13 -0.43 -3.56
C VAL A 22 8.54 -1.80 -3.82
N ALA A 23 8.86 -2.40 -4.97
CA ALA A 23 8.34 -3.70 -5.35
C ALA A 23 8.64 -4.75 -4.27
N LEU A 24 7.71 -5.67 -4.00
CA LEU A 24 7.89 -6.65 -2.92
C LEU A 24 9.10 -7.57 -3.15
N SER A 25 9.41 -7.88 -4.41
CA SER A 25 10.61 -8.65 -4.77
C SER A 25 11.89 -7.84 -4.53
N ASP A 26 11.90 -6.53 -4.88
CA ASP A 26 13.03 -5.65 -4.55
C ASP A 26 13.18 -5.47 -3.03
N ALA A 27 12.07 -5.30 -2.32
CA ALA A 27 12.07 -5.24 -0.86
C ALA A 27 12.67 -6.50 -0.24
N TRP A 28 12.30 -7.69 -0.75
CA TRP A 28 12.88 -8.96 -0.30
C TRP A 28 14.39 -8.98 -0.48
N GLN A 29 14.87 -8.58 -1.66
CA GLN A 29 16.31 -8.49 -1.98
C GLN A 29 17.04 -7.37 -1.20
N SER A 30 16.29 -6.45 -0.60
CA SER A 30 16.80 -5.27 0.12
C SER A 30 16.61 -5.34 1.64
N GLY A 31 16.36 -6.51 2.21
CA GLY A 31 16.30 -6.71 3.66
C GLY A 31 14.94 -7.14 4.21
N ALA A 32 13.88 -7.22 3.39
CA ALA A 32 12.58 -7.65 3.91
C ALA A 32 12.56 -9.11 4.41
N GLN A 33 13.53 -9.94 4.01
CA GLN A 33 13.73 -11.27 4.58
C GLN A 33 14.16 -11.23 6.05
N GLU A 34 14.76 -10.11 6.52
CA GLU A 34 15.28 -9.96 7.88
C GLU A 34 14.27 -9.39 8.87
N ILE A 35 13.21 -8.72 8.37
CA ILE A 35 12.12 -8.22 9.21
C ILE A 35 11.05 -9.30 9.47
N SER A 36 10.24 -9.09 10.50
CA SER A 36 9.19 -10.04 10.90
C SER A 36 8.12 -10.23 9.81
N ALA A 37 7.39 -11.35 9.87
CA ALA A 37 6.26 -11.61 8.96
C ALA A 37 5.18 -10.52 9.07
N GLN A 38 4.97 -9.98 10.27
CA GLN A 38 4.02 -8.90 10.49
C GLN A 38 4.47 -7.59 9.83
N GLU A 39 5.74 -7.23 9.93
CA GLU A 39 6.29 -6.06 9.26
C GLU A 39 6.25 -6.20 7.73
N ARG A 40 6.49 -7.40 7.20
CA ARG A 40 6.30 -7.67 5.76
C ARG A 40 4.85 -7.47 5.32
N LEU A 41 3.90 -7.92 6.14
CA LEU A 41 2.47 -7.70 5.87
C LEU A 41 2.12 -6.20 5.92
N GLN A 42 2.70 -5.45 6.86
CA GLN A 42 2.55 -4.00 6.93
C GLN A 42 3.14 -3.31 5.70
N LEU A 43 4.35 -3.67 5.29
CA LEU A 43 4.99 -3.14 4.07
C LEU A 43 4.13 -3.37 2.82
N ALA A 44 3.55 -4.57 2.68
CA ALA A 44 2.71 -4.93 1.54
C ALA A 44 1.37 -4.16 1.50
N ASN A 45 0.87 -3.73 2.65
CA ASN A 45 -0.40 -3.01 2.77
C ASN A 45 -0.23 -1.52 3.14
N ASP A 46 1.00 -1.01 3.18
CA ASP A 46 1.27 0.37 3.53
C ASP A 46 0.75 1.32 2.44
N PRO A 47 -0.18 2.25 2.76
CA PRO A 47 -0.63 3.26 1.80
C PRO A 47 0.52 4.09 1.21
N GLU A 48 1.64 4.24 1.94
CA GLU A 48 2.82 4.92 1.41
C GLU A 48 3.57 4.07 0.37
N ASN A 49 3.43 2.75 0.41
CA ASN A 49 3.99 1.85 -0.59
C ASN A 49 3.01 1.55 -1.74
N LEU A 50 1.73 1.90 -1.62
CA LEU A 50 0.69 1.57 -2.60
C LEU A 50 0.37 2.78 -3.49
N LEU A 51 0.39 2.61 -4.80
CA LEU A 51 0.10 3.64 -5.78
C LEU A 51 -0.78 3.11 -6.91
N ALA A 52 -1.89 3.79 -7.19
CA ALA A 52 -2.68 3.50 -8.38
C ALA A 52 -1.96 4.02 -9.62
N VAL A 53 -1.68 3.14 -10.57
CA VAL A 53 -0.85 3.43 -11.74
C VAL A 53 -1.43 2.85 -13.02
N ASP A 54 -0.98 3.35 -14.15
CA ASP A 54 -1.22 2.77 -15.47
C ASP A 54 -0.72 1.33 -15.53
N GLY A 55 -1.59 0.38 -15.87
CA GLY A 55 -1.26 -1.06 -15.87
C GLY A 55 -0.04 -1.41 -16.72
N PRO A 56 0.05 -0.95 -17.99
CA PRO A 56 1.24 -1.16 -18.81
C PRO A 56 2.53 -0.64 -18.19
N ALA A 57 2.49 0.54 -17.54
CA ALA A 57 3.66 1.09 -16.85
C ALA A 57 4.06 0.24 -15.63
N ASN A 58 3.08 -0.29 -14.90
CA ASN A 58 3.33 -1.20 -13.79
C ASN A 58 3.97 -2.52 -14.26
N GLN A 59 3.46 -3.09 -15.33
CA GLN A 59 4.03 -4.30 -15.92
C GLN A 59 5.47 -4.07 -16.40
N GLN A 60 5.76 -2.90 -16.99
CA GLN A 60 7.11 -2.53 -17.41
C GLN A 60 8.05 -2.36 -16.21
N LYS A 61 7.57 -1.78 -15.13
CA LYS A 61 8.34 -1.63 -13.89
C LYS A 61 8.68 -2.98 -13.27
N SER A 62 7.71 -3.90 -13.18
CA SER A 62 7.89 -5.21 -12.55
C SER A 62 8.52 -5.07 -11.15
N ASP A 63 9.64 -5.74 -10.88
CA ASP A 63 10.39 -5.70 -9.62
C ASP A 63 11.60 -4.74 -9.64
N SER A 64 11.64 -3.83 -10.63
CA SER A 64 12.73 -2.87 -10.81
C SER A 64 12.84 -1.89 -9.65
N ASP A 65 14.08 -1.56 -9.32
CA ASP A 65 14.44 -0.44 -8.46
C ASP A 65 14.70 0.85 -9.27
N ALA A 66 15.09 1.94 -8.61
CA ALA A 66 15.33 3.24 -9.27
C ALA A 66 16.50 3.23 -10.26
N ALA A 67 17.41 2.25 -10.20
CA ALA A 67 18.52 2.13 -11.13
C ALA A 67 18.08 1.61 -12.51
N THR A 68 17.02 0.80 -12.53
CA THR A 68 16.59 0.08 -13.73
C THR A 68 15.29 0.59 -14.31
N TRP A 69 14.46 1.25 -13.51
CA TRP A 69 13.22 1.82 -13.97
C TRP A 69 12.84 3.11 -13.20
N LEU A 70 12.34 4.09 -13.93
CA LEU A 70 11.75 5.31 -13.37
C LEU A 70 10.50 5.68 -14.16
N PRO A 71 9.50 6.34 -13.52
CA PRO A 71 8.32 6.83 -14.22
C PRO A 71 8.68 7.66 -15.46
N ALA A 72 8.00 7.43 -16.57
CA ALA A 72 8.18 8.21 -17.79
C ALA A 72 7.91 9.72 -17.58
N ASN A 73 6.97 10.05 -16.67
CA ASN A 73 6.69 11.42 -16.27
C ASN A 73 7.84 11.99 -15.41
N ALA A 74 8.72 12.76 -16.04
CA ALA A 74 9.89 13.33 -15.37
C ALA A 74 9.53 14.23 -14.16
N SER A 75 8.41 14.98 -14.24
CA SER A 75 7.96 15.84 -13.13
C SER A 75 7.51 15.05 -11.89
N PHE A 76 7.21 13.77 -12.05
CA PHE A 76 6.79 12.89 -10.95
C PHE A 76 7.98 12.17 -10.28
N ARG A 77 9.14 12.09 -10.94
CA ARG A 77 10.28 11.30 -10.46
C ARG A 77 10.78 11.75 -9.09
N CYS A 78 10.80 13.05 -8.82
CA CYS A 78 11.24 13.58 -7.52
C CYS A 78 10.38 13.02 -6.37
N SER A 79 9.06 13.13 -6.49
CA SER A 79 8.13 12.64 -5.47
C SER A 79 8.13 11.12 -5.39
N TYR A 80 8.30 10.43 -6.51
CA TYR A 80 8.38 8.97 -6.58
C TYR A 80 9.61 8.44 -5.84
N VAL A 81 10.79 8.95 -6.15
CA VAL A 81 12.05 8.54 -5.50
C VAL A 81 12.07 8.90 -4.01
N ALA A 82 11.59 10.11 -3.65
CA ALA A 82 11.46 10.49 -2.25
C ALA A 82 10.54 9.53 -1.48
N ARG A 83 9.49 9.03 -2.13
CA ARG A 83 8.56 8.04 -1.56
C ARG A 83 9.25 6.68 -1.38
N GLN A 84 10.02 6.20 -2.36
CA GLN A 84 10.83 4.98 -2.22
C GLN A 84 11.77 5.05 -1.03
N ILE A 85 12.47 6.18 -0.85
CA ILE A 85 13.39 6.39 0.28
C ILE A 85 12.65 6.31 1.61
N ARG A 86 11.48 6.97 1.74
CA ARG A 86 10.71 6.92 2.98
C ARG A 86 10.23 5.51 3.31
N VAL A 87 9.74 4.77 2.31
CA VAL A 87 9.33 3.37 2.50
C VAL A 87 10.52 2.52 2.93
N LYS A 88 11.66 2.61 2.21
CA LYS A 88 12.85 1.85 2.57
C LYS A 88 13.35 2.20 3.98
N ALA A 89 13.38 3.48 4.34
CA ALA A 89 13.76 3.93 5.68
C ALA A 89 12.82 3.40 6.77
N LYS A 90 11.51 3.46 6.54
CA LYS A 90 10.48 2.99 7.48
C LYS A 90 10.60 1.50 7.82
N TYR A 91 10.95 0.69 6.84
CA TYR A 91 11.05 -0.77 6.98
C TYR A 91 12.49 -1.28 7.06
N HIS A 92 13.46 -0.38 7.31
CA HIS A 92 14.89 -0.71 7.46
C HIS A 92 15.48 -1.47 6.26
N LEU A 93 14.94 -1.21 5.06
CA LEU A 93 15.45 -1.79 3.83
C LEU A 93 16.67 -1.01 3.36
N TRP A 94 17.67 -1.71 2.86
CA TRP A 94 18.85 -1.05 2.29
C TRP A 94 18.62 -0.57 0.85
N VAL A 95 19.47 0.34 0.43
CA VAL A 95 19.53 0.86 -0.94
C VAL A 95 20.81 0.33 -1.57
N LYS A 96 20.68 -0.34 -2.72
CA LYS A 96 21.83 -0.86 -3.48
C LYS A 96 22.68 0.29 -4.02
N PRO A 97 24.01 0.12 -4.27
CA PRO A 97 24.86 1.21 -4.74
C PRO A 97 24.37 1.89 -6.02
N ALA A 98 23.99 1.12 -7.05
CA ALA A 98 23.47 1.67 -8.30
C ALA A 98 22.12 2.38 -8.12
N GLU A 99 21.24 1.84 -7.29
CA GLU A 99 19.96 2.45 -6.93
C GLU A 99 20.19 3.80 -6.21
N LYS A 100 21.12 3.85 -5.26
CA LYS A 100 21.49 5.09 -4.56
C LYS A 100 21.97 6.17 -5.53
N GLU A 101 22.84 5.80 -6.46
CA GLU A 101 23.34 6.74 -7.46
C GLU A 101 22.20 7.28 -8.35
N ALA A 102 21.31 6.41 -8.83
CA ALA A 102 20.14 6.81 -9.61
C ALA A 102 19.21 7.74 -8.81
N MET A 103 18.95 7.43 -7.54
CA MET A 103 18.16 8.27 -6.65
C MET A 103 18.79 9.65 -6.45
N ILE A 104 20.11 9.74 -6.23
CA ILE A 104 20.85 11.01 -6.11
C ILE A 104 20.69 11.82 -7.39
N ASN A 105 20.88 11.21 -8.56
CA ASN A 105 20.75 11.88 -9.86
C ASN A 105 19.35 12.44 -10.09
N VAL A 106 18.30 11.75 -9.63
CA VAL A 106 16.92 12.24 -9.69
C VAL A 106 16.69 13.39 -8.70
N LEU A 107 17.20 13.29 -7.47
CA LEU A 107 16.87 14.24 -6.40
C LEU A 107 17.72 15.50 -6.42
N THR A 108 18.94 15.47 -6.96
CA THR A 108 19.83 16.64 -7.04
C THR A 108 19.14 17.85 -7.72
N PRO A 109 18.53 17.74 -8.90
CA PRO A 109 17.79 18.86 -9.48
C PRO A 109 16.51 19.22 -8.73
N CYS A 110 15.97 18.31 -7.91
CA CYS A 110 14.75 18.57 -7.14
C CYS A 110 15.01 19.49 -5.91
N ALA A 111 16.21 19.49 -5.38
CA ALA A 111 16.58 20.30 -4.20
C ALA A 111 16.54 21.82 -4.46
N GLY A 112 16.61 22.23 -5.72
CA GLY A 112 16.49 23.65 -6.13
C GLY A 112 15.05 24.10 -6.40
N ALA A 113 14.14 23.17 -6.64
CA ALA A 113 12.71 23.42 -6.69
C ALA A 113 12.15 23.01 -5.33
N ALA A 114 11.93 24.00 -4.44
CA ALA A 114 11.26 23.72 -3.17
C ALA A 114 10.08 22.79 -3.46
N ALA A 115 10.17 21.54 -2.97
CA ALA A 115 9.24 20.49 -3.28
C ALA A 115 7.85 20.94 -2.80
N LYS A 116 7.10 21.57 -3.71
CA LYS A 116 5.66 21.66 -3.53
C LYS A 116 5.20 20.22 -3.44
N PRO A 117 4.60 19.77 -2.33
CA PRO A 117 4.03 18.44 -2.29
C PRO A 117 3.20 18.31 -3.56
N ALA A 118 3.51 17.33 -4.40
CA ALA A 118 2.61 17.01 -5.49
C ALA A 118 1.24 16.85 -4.84
N PRO A 119 0.18 17.52 -5.35
CA PRO A 119 -1.13 17.26 -4.80
C PRO A 119 -1.30 15.75 -4.91
N VAL A 120 -1.32 15.07 -3.78
CA VAL A 120 -1.90 13.74 -3.71
C VAL A 120 -3.23 13.91 -4.42
N PRO A 121 -3.54 13.14 -5.48
CA PRO A 121 -4.89 13.18 -6.01
C PRO A 121 -5.76 13.06 -4.77
N GLN A 122 -6.47 14.13 -4.43
CA GLN A 122 -7.54 13.99 -3.47
C GLN A 122 -8.41 12.94 -4.15
N VAL A 123 -8.28 11.70 -3.70
CA VAL A 123 -9.40 10.80 -3.76
C VAL A 123 -10.45 11.65 -3.10
N ASP A 124 -11.45 12.13 -3.87
CA ASP A 124 -12.66 12.67 -3.28
C ASP A 124 -13.03 11.63 -2.24
N THR A 125 -12.70 11.96 -1.00
CA THR A 125 -13.05 11.13 0.13
C THR A 125 -14.54 11.06 -0.01
N PRO A 126 -15.15 9.90 -0.24
CA PRO A 126 -16.59 9.80 -0.21
C PRO A 126 -16.98 10.54 1.06
N PRO A 127 -17.97 11.45 1.02
CA PRO A 127 -18.29 12.32 2.16
C PRO A 127 -18.22 11.44 3.39
N ALA A 128 -17.46 11.86 4.40
CA ALA A 128 -17.12 11.08 5.57
C ALA A 128 -18.34 10.26 5.92
N GLN A 129 -18.30 8.97 5.56
CA GLN A 129 -19.36 8.09 5.97
C GLN A 129 -19.30 8.23 7.48
N ASN A 130 -20.36 8.76 8.05
CA ASN A 130 -20.59 8.72 9.50
C ASN A 130 -19.99 7.41 9.97
N PRO A 131 -19.16 7.40 11.04
CA PRO A 131 -18.56 6.16 11.51
C PRO A 131 -19.66 5.13 11.47
N ALA A 132 -19.47 4.12 10.60
CA ALA A 132 -20.48 3.08 10.42
C ALA A 132 -20.86 2.66 11.82
N PRO A 133 -22.14 2.60 12.18
CA PRO A 133 -22.55 2.29 13.54
C PRO A 133 -21.73 1.08 13.94
N ALA A 134 -21.00 1.19 15.05
CA ALA A 134 -20.07 0.15 15.49
C ALA A 134 -20.85 -1.15 15.41
N LEU A 135 -20.45 -2.04 14.48
CA LEU A 135 -21.11 -3.32 14.28
C LEU A 135 -20.87 -4.13 15.56
N ALA A 136 -21.74 -3.95 16.53
CA ALA A 136 -21.70 -4.65 17.79
C ALA A 136 -22.66 -5.81 17.70
N PHE A 137 -22.12 -6.99 17.51
CA PHE A 137 -22.91 -8.23 17.59
C PHE A 137 -23.00 -8.67 19.04
N GLN A 138 -24.19 -9.07 19.48
CA GLN A 138 -24.41 -9.59 20.82
C GLN A 138 -24.01 -11.07 20.93
N THR A 139 -24.12 -11.80 19.83
CA THR A 139 -23.73 -13.21 19.78
C THR A 139 -23.04 -13.55 18.46
N CYS A 140 -22.28 -14.65 18.45
CA CYS A 140 -21.72 -15.18 17.21
C CYS A 140 -22.77 -15.67 16.22
N ALA A 141 -23.99 -15.96 16.66
CA ALA A 141 -25.11 -16.29 15.77
C ALA A 141 -25.54 -15.06 14.98
N ASP A 142 -25.64 -13.89 15.63
CA ASP A 142 -25.99 -12.63 14.98
C ASP A 142 -24.90 -12.19 13.98
N ALA A 143 -23.63 -12.33 14.38
CA ALA A 143 -22.51 -12.05 13.50
C ALA A 143 -22.54 -12.92 12.23
N ARG A 144 -22.78 -14.22 12.38
CA ARG A 144 -22.87 -15.16 11.26
C ARG A 144 -24.07 -14.89 10.36
N ALA A 145 -25.22 -14.52 10.93
CA ALA A 145 -26.41 -14.13 10.17
C ALA A 145 -26.15 -12.88 9.33
N ALA A 146 -25.31 -11.96 9.83
CA ALA A 146 -24.87 -10.77 9.10
C ALA A 146 -23.66 -11.03 8.17
N GLY A 147 -23.19 -12.28 8.04
CA GLY A 147 -22.08 -12.65 7.13
C GLY A 147 -20.69 -12.53 7.73
N TYR A 148 -20.57 -12.24 9.03
CA TYR A 148 -19.27 -12.07 9.72
C TYR A 148 -18.85 -13.38 10.39
N ARG A 149 -17.62 -13.82 10.11
CA ARG A 149 -17.00 -15.03 10.68
C ARG A 149 -15.52 -14.80 10.87
N ASN A 150 -14.90 -15.50 11.81
CA ASN A 150 -13.45 -15.45 12.06
C ASN A 150 -12.93 -14.00 12.13
N MET A 151 -13.58 -13.18 12.94
CA MET A 151 -13.23 -11.76 13.07
C MET A 151 -11.99 -11.62 13.93
N HIS A 152 -10.90 -11.15 13.35
CA HIS A 152 -9.66 -10.89 14.09
C HIS A 152 -9.79 -9.66 14.99
N ARG A 153 -9.02 -9.62 16.06
CA ARG A 153 -8.95 -8.48 16.97
C ARG A 153 -8.64 -7.18 16.21
N GLY A 154 -9.50 -6.18 16.37
CA GLY A 154 -9.43 -4.90 15.65
C GLY A 154 -10.20 -4.88 14.32
N ALA A 155 -10.78 -5.98 13.86
CA ALA A 155 -11.67 -5.99 12.71
C ALA A 155 -13.08 -5.47 13.08
N PRO A 156 -13.81 -4.89 12.10
CA PRO A 156 -15.20 -4.49 12.33
C PRO A 156 -16.05 -5.65 12.84
N GLY A 157 -16.74 -5.45 13.95
CA GLY A 157 -17.59 -6.46 14.57
C GLY A 157 -16.89 -7.37 15.60
N TYR A 158 -15.56 -7.32 15.71
CA TYR A 158 -14.85 -8.02 16.76
C TYR A 158 -15.17 -7.42 18.14
N SER A 159 -15.34 -8.29 19.11
CA SER A 159 -15.31 -7.90 20.54
C SER A 159 -14.88 -9.08 21.39
N ASP A 160 -14.22 -8.80 22.51
CA ASP A 160 -13.63 -9.82 23.38
C ASP A 160 -14.68 -10.83 23.92
N HIS A 161 -15.94 -10.43 24.08
CA HIS A 161 -17.01 -11.33 24.50
C HIS A 161 -17.44 -12.36 23.45
N LEU A 162 -17.09 -12.13 22.18
CA LEU A 162 -17.32 -13.06 21.06
C LEU A 162 -16.11 -13.96 20.78
N ASP A 163 -14.96 -13.63 21.34
CA ASP A 163 -13.71 -14.40 21.31
C ASP A 163 -13.64 -15.25 22.59
N ARG A 164 -14.18 -16.47 22.53
CA ARG A 164 -14.46 -17.28 23.71
C ARG A 164 -13.22 -17.89 24.35
N ASP A 165 -12.21 -18.20 23.56
CA ASP A 165 -10.95 -18.82 23.98
C ASP A 165 -9.80 -17.82 24.07
N GLY A 166 -10.02 -16.55 23.65
CA GLY A 166 -9.08 -15.44 23.81
C GLY A 166 -7.90 -15.48 22.84
N ASP A 167 -8.00 -16.23 21.73
CA ASP A 167 -6.92 -16.37 20.76
C ASP A 167 -6.83 -15.18 19.77
N GLY A 168 -7.76 -14.23 19.85
CA GLY A 168 -7.82 -13.04 18.99
C GLY A 168 -8.70 -13.22 17.77
N ILE A 169 -9.45 -14.33 17.67
CA ILE A 169 -10.38 -14.60 16.56
C ILE A 169 -11.78 -14.87 17.12
N ALA A 170 -12.69 -13.95 16.89
CA ALA A 170 -14.07 -14.09 17.34
C ALA A 170 -14.93 -14.87 16.34
N CYS A 171 -15.87 -15.67 16.84
CA CYS A 171 -16.89 -16.40 16.06
C CYS A 171 -16.31 -17.42 15.08
N GLU A 172 -15.30 -18.16 15.46
CA GLU A 172 -14.76 -19.27 14.69
C GLU A 172 -15.82 -20.32 14.31
N SER A 173 -15.61 -20.93 13.16
CA SER A 173 -16.34 -22.14 12.76
C SER A 173 -15.55 -23.34 13.25
N ARG A 174 -16.10 -24.08 14.22
CA ARG A 174 -15.63 -25.43 14.54
C ARG A 174 -16.06 -26.40 13.46
#